data_99f7fd3807cf2c8bcb892475d5f515b0
#
_entry.id   99f7fd3807cf2c8bcb892475d5f515b0
#
_cell.length_a   1.000
_cell.length_b   1.000
_cell.length_c   1.000
_cell.angle_alpha   90.00
_cell.angle_beta   90.00
_cell.angle_gamma   90.00
#
_symmetry.space_group_name_H-M   'P 1'
#
loop_
_entity.id
_entity.type
_entity.pdbx_description
1 polymer ?
#
loop_
_entity_poly.entity_id
_entity_poly.type
_entity_poly.pdbx_seq_one_letter_code
_entity_poly.pdbx_strand_id
1 'polypeptide(L)'
;MLEEERFLLVKIINLLIISLLVNSCAIISTTGSLVGSASTSTRGFSGTIEDTYLMSKIVSKITLMKLSNFSNITVSVNNGKVLLAGNIENQEKRLELIKKVWWIDGVKEVLNELEIGPRTSFSEKAEDFVFEAKIEKRLLFEPGIFSNNYSVDVVNGKVYVMGISSDIEEKTKVENFLNNMNDIKKLILLLDIPKSIKDGK
;
A
#
# COMPACT_ATOMS: atom_id res chain seq x y z
N MET A 1 17.35 -6.50 -52.98
CA MET A 1 16.35 -7.48 -52.49
C MET A 1 16.68 -8.01 -51.09
N LEU A 2 17.84 -8.60 -50.85
CA LEU A 2 18.22 -9.11 -49.52
C LEU A 2 18.49 -8.03 -48.44
N GLU A 3 18.89 -6.85 -48.81
CA GLU A 3 19.11 -5.73 -47.87
C GLU A 3 17.79 -5.06 -47.41
N GLU A 4 16.82 -4.96 -48.30
CA GLU A 4 15.50 -4.42 -47.96
C GLU A 4 14.73 -5.33 -47.00
N GLU A 5 14.82 -6.63 -47.21
CA GLU A 5 14.20 -7.60 -46.29
C GLU A 5 14.83 -7.57 -44.90
N ARG A 6 16.16 -7.42 -44.80
CA ARG A 6 16.85 -7.28 -43.51
C ARG A 6 16.46 -5.99 -42.80
N PHE A 7 16.31 -4.88 -43.53
CA PHE A 7 15.90 -3.61 -42.96
C PHE A 7 14.45 -3.63 -42.47
N LEU A 8 13.57 -4.32 -43.22
CA LEU A 8 12.18 -4.54 -42.80
C LEU A 8 12.10 -5.41 -41.54
N LEU A 9 12.88 -6.50 -41.48
CA LEU A 9 12.98 -7.39 -40.32
C LEU A 9 13.45 -6.63 -39.06
N VAL A 10 14.47 -5.80 -39.15
CA VAL A 10 14.96 -4.99 -38.04
C VAL A 10 13.90 -3.98 -37.56
N LYS A 11 13.15 -3.38 -38.49
CA LYS A 11 12.03 -2.49 -38.09
C LYS A 11 10.92 -3.23 -37.39
N ILE A 12 10.56 -4.43 -37.85
CA ILE A 12 9.53 -5.26 -37.24
C ILE A 12 9.99 -5.71 -35.83
N ILE A 13 11.25 -6.14 -35.69
CA ILE A 13 11.81 -6.53 -34.39
C ILE A 13 11.85 -5.33 -33.42
N ASN A 14 12.26 -4.16 -33.87
CA ASN A 14 12.23 -2.95 -33.03
C ASN A 14 10.79 -2.57 -32.63
N LEU A 15 9.84 -2.65 -33.55
CA LEU A 15 8.43 -2.38 -33.27
C LEU A 15 7.86 -3.39 -32.25
N LEU A 16 8.25 -4.65 -32.34
CA LEU A 16 7.87 -5.73 -31.42
C LEU A 16 8.48 -5.54 -30.03
N ILE A 17 9.74 -5.10 -29.97
CA ILE A 17 10.42 -4.76 -28.70
C ILE A 17 9.77 -3.54 -28.04
N ILE A 18 9.44 -2.50 -28.82
CA ILE A 18 8.74 -1.31 -28.32
C ILE A 18 7.34 -1.68 -27.83
N SER A 19 6.62 -2.54 -28.54
CA SER A 19 5.30 -3.05 -28.13
C SER A 19 5.38 -3.88 -26.84
N LEU A 20 6.43 -4.67 -26.63
CA LEU A 20 6.67 -5.39 -25.38
C LEU A 20 6.97 -4.46 -24.22
N LEU A 21 7.72 -3.38 -24.43
CA LEU A 21 8.08 -2.39 -23.42
C LEU A 21 6.88 -1.52 -23.00
N VAL A 22 5.98 -1.20 -23.93
CA VAL A 22 4.79 -0.39 -23.63
C VAL A 22 3.74 -1.18 -22.84
N ASN A 23 3.66 -2.49 -23.01
CA ASN A 23 2.75 -3.33 -22.20
C ASN A 23 3.28 -3.64 -20.79
N SER A 24 4.54 -3.34 -20.48
CA SER A 24 5.13 -3.57 -19.15
C SER A 24 4.86 -2.46 -18.13
N CYS A 25 4.33 -1.31 -18.54
CA CYS A 25 4.20 -0.15 -17.64
C CYS A 25 2.84 0.01 -16.94
N ALA A 26 1.86 -0.86 -17.19
CA ALA A 26 0.50 -0.61 -16.70
C ALA A 26 0.03 -1.49 -15.54
N ILE A 27 0.73 -2.54 -15.14
CA ILE A 27 0.20 -3.49 -14.13
C ILE A 27 1.32 -4.05 -13.24
N ILE A 28 2.16 -3.25 -12.62
CA ILE A 28 3.21 -3.80 -11.72
C ILE A 28 3.03 -3.38 -10.26
N SER A 29 1.94 -2.87 -9.84
CA SER A 29 1.86 -2.54 -8.41
C SER A 29 0.87 -3.35 -7.59
N THR A 30 0.00 -4.16 -8.16
CA THR A 30 -1.04 -4.75 -7.29
C THR A 30 -1.47 -6.20 -7.56
N THR A 31 -1.18 -6.79 -8.71
CA THR A 31 -1.79 -8.10 -9.02
C THR A 31 -0.91 -9.33 -8.83
N GLY A 32 0.41 -9.19 -8.90
CA GLY A 32 1.33 -10.34 -8.79
C GLY A 32 1.56 -10.80 -7.35
N SER A 33 1.54 -9.90 -6.39
CA SER A 33 1.75 -10.21 -4.96
C SER A 33 0.46 -10.60 -4.22
N LEU A 34 -0.70 -10.21 -4.72
CA LEU A 34 -1.97 -10.44 -4.04
C LEU A 34 -2.35 -11.91 -3.93
N VAL A 35 -2.14 -12.72 -4.98
CA VAL A 35 -2.58 -14.12 -4.96
C VAL A 35 -1.66 -14.98 -4.09
N GLY A 36 -0.35 -14.77 -4.17
CA GLY A 36 0.64 -15.52 -3.37
C GLY A 36 0.59 -15.18 -1.88
N SER A 37 0.39 -13.90 -1.54
CA SER A 37 0.33 -13.45 -0.16
C SER A 37 -1.01 -13.73 0.51
N ALA A 38 -2.12 -13.73 -0.25
CA ALA A 38 -3.45 -13.96 0.28
C ALA A 38 -3.63 -15.38 0.85
N SER A 39 -3.02 -16.38 0.22
CA SER A 39 -3.13 -17.77 0.68
C SER A 39 -2.35 -18.07 1.95
N THR A 40 -1.35 -17.27 2.28
CA THR A 40 -0.48 -17.45 3.46
C THR A 40 -0.75 -16.44 4.57
N SER A 41 -1.64 -15.46 4.33
CA SER A 41 -1.94 -14.43 5.32
C SER A 41 -2.94 -14.92 6.38
N THR A 42 -2.87 -14.37 7.58
CA THR A 42 -3.79 -14.66 8.70
C THR A 42 -5.25 -14.34 8.36
N ARG A 43 -5.49 -13.41 7.42
CA ARG A 43 -6.83 -13.03 6.94
C ARG A 43 -7.40 -14.01 5.93
N GLY A 44 -6.53 -14.78 5.28
CA GLY A 44 -6.89 -15.65 4.16
C GLY A 44 -7.23 -14.90 2.87
N PHE A 45 -7.58 -15.67 1.85
CA PHE A 45 -7.86 -15.15 0.51
C PHE A 45 -9.08 -14.21 0.47
N SER A 46 -10.15 -14.56 1.17
CA SER A 46 -11.39 -13.76 1.20
C SER A 46 -11.17 -12.36 1.79
N GLY A 47 -10.51 -12.25 2.95
CA GLY A 47 -10.25 -10.96 3.59
C GLY A 47 -9.38 -10.04 2.73
N THR A 48 -8.45 -10.60 1.96
CA THR A 48 -7.62 -9.82 1.02
C THR A 48 -8.43 -9.31 -0.16
N ILE A 49 -9.38 -10.11 -0.68
CA ILE A 49 -10.29 -9.68 -1.77
C ILE A 49 -11.21 -8.57 -1.27
N GLU A 50 -11.78 -8.70 -0.07
CA GLU A 50 -12.67 -7.69 0.52
C GLU A 50 -11.95 -6.34 0.68
N ASP A 51 -10.74 -6.34 1.21
CA ASP A 51 -9.92 -5.13 1.37
C ASP A 51 -9.53 -4.52 0.01
N THR A 52 -9.19 -5.35 -0.98
CA THR A 52 -8.88 -4.87 -2.34
C THR A 52 -10.10 -4.23 -3.00
N TYR A 53 -11.27 -4.84 -2.85
CA TYR A 53 -12.53 -4.29 -3.36
C TYR A 53 -12.88 -2.97 -2.66
N LEU A 54 -12.72 -2.92 -1.33
CA LEU A 54 -12.95 -1.71 -0.55
C LEU A 54 -12.00 -0.58 -0.98
N MET A 55 -10.72 -0.89 -1.14
CA MET A 55 -9.72 0.07 -1.63
C MET A 55 -10.11 0.62 -3.00
N SER A 56 -10.57 -0.22 -3.92
CA SER A 56 -11.00 0.23 -5.25
C SER A 56 -12.18 1.21 -5.21
N LYS A 57 -13.15 0.96 -4.32
CA LYS A 57 -14.27 1.88 -4.08
C LYS A 57 -13.78 3.23 -3.54
N ILE A 58 -12.86 3.20 -2.56
CA ILE A 58 -12.31 4.41 -1.95
C ILE A 58 -11.57 5.24 -3.01
N VAL A 59 -10.64 4.62 -3.75
CA VAL A 59 -9.87 5.28 -4.81
C VAL A 59 -10.79 5.88 -5.88
N SER A 60 -11.80 5.15 -6.33
CA SER A 60 -12.81 5.66 -7.26
C SER A 60 -13.52 6.90 -6.70
N LYS A 61 -13.93 6.85 -5.43
CA LYS A 61 -14.61 7.97 -4.77
C LYS A 61 -13.73 9.21 -4.67
N ILE A 62 -12.45 9.02 -4.32
CA ILE A 62 -11.47 10.11 -4.22
C ILE A 62 -11.22 10.74 -5.60
N THR A 63 -11.09 9.91 -6.64
CA THR A 63 -10.90 10.36 -8.02
C THR A 63 -12.04 11.26 -8.49
N LEU A 64 -13.28 10.92 -8.14
CA LEU A 64 -14.47 11.72 -8.45
C LEU A 64 -14.49 13.08 -7.73
N MET A 65 -13.75 13.24 -6.64
CA MET A 65 -13.65 14.52 -5.93
C MET A 65 -12.78 15.55 -6.66
N LYS A 66 -12.07 15.14 -7.73
CA LYS A 66 -11.18 16.02 -8.52
C LYS A 66 -10.21 16.83 -7.65
N LEU A 67 -9.63 16.17 -6.64
CA LEU A 67 -8.61 16.79 -5.80
C LEU A 67 -7.37 17.09 -6.64
N SER A 68 -6.85 18.32 -6.58
CA SER A 68 -5.65 18.71 -7.34
C SER A 68 -4.41 17.94 -6.87
N ASN A 69 -4.42 17.49 -5.63
CA ASN A 69 -3.32 16.77 -4.98
C ASN A 69 -3.60 15.26 -4.78
N PHE A 70 -4.53 14.67 -5.56
CA PHE A 70 -4.87 13.25 -5.41
C PHE A 70 -3.66 12.32 -5.40
N SER A 71 -2.67 12.59 -6.26
CA SER A 71 -1.43 11.79 -6.33
C SER A 71 -0.53 11.88 -5.09
N ASN A 72 -0.86 12.73 -4.13
CA ASN A 72 -0.15 12.86 -2.85
C ASN A 72 -0.93 12.27 -1.68
N ILE A 73 -2.00 11.54 -1.95
CA ILE A 73 -2.79 10.84 -0.95
C ILE A 73 -2.53 9.34 -1.10
N THR A 74 -1.98 8.76 -0.07
CA THR A 74 -1.84 7.31 0.09
C THR A 74 -3.10 6.77 0.75
N VAL A 75 -3.62 5.70 0.18
CA VAL A 75 -4.77 4.95 0.72
C VAL A 75 -4.33 3.52 0.93
N SER A 76 -4.40 3.03 2.16
CA SER A 76 -4.20 1.62 2.49
C SER A 76 -5.41 1.07 3.20
N VAL A 77 -5.72 -0.20 2.94
CA VAL A 77 -6.86 -0.89 3.55
C VAL A 77 -6.40 -2.22 4.12
N ASN A 78 -6.71 -2.46 5.38
CA ASN A 78 -6.40 -3.71 6.07
C ASN A 78 -7.52 -4.06 7.05
N ASN A 79 -8.20 -5.18 6.82
CA ASN A 79 -9.34 -5.66 7.62
C ASN A 79 -10.46 -4.61 7.78
N GLY A 80 -10.71 -3.83 6.72
CA GLY A 80 -11.69 -2.75 6.72
C GLY A 80 -11.25 -1.47 7.45
N LYS A 81 -10.04 -1.43 8.00
CA LYS A 81 -9.41 -0.20 8.50
C LYS A 81 -8.74 0.51 7.33
N VAL A 82 -8.98 1.80 7.22
CA VAL A 82 -8.51 2.63 6.10
C VAL A 82 -7.51 3.65 6.62
N LEU A 83 -6.30 3.62 6.11
CA LEU A 83 -5.33 4.68 6.27
C LEU A 83 -5.53 5.72 5.15
N LEU A 84 -5.61 6.97 5.51
CA LEU A 84 -5.53 8.11 4.61
C LEU A 84 -4.33 8.96 5.05
N ALA A 85 -3.24 8.94 4.30
CA ALA A 85 -2.01 9.66 4.62
C ALA A 85 -1.53 10.53 3.44
N GLY A 86 -0.72 11.53 3.71
CA GLY A 86 -0.16 12.42 2.70
C GLY A 86 -0.68 13.85 2.79
N ASN A 87 -0.53 14.61 1.70
CA ASN A 87 -0.84 16.04 1.70
C ASN A 87 -2.12 16.36 0.94
N ILE A 88 -2.98 17.16 1.56
CA ILE A 88 -4.21 17.65 0.99
C ILE A 88 -4.26 19.20 1.01
N GLU A 89 -5.02 19.80 0.13
CA GLU A 89 -5.01 21.24 -0.15
C GLU A 89 -5.43 22.11 1.03
N ASN A 90 -6.49 21.68 1.72
CA ASN A 90 -7.08 22.47 2.80
C ASN A 90 -7.95 21.61 3.73
N GLN A 91 -8.38 22.19 4.83
CA GLN A 91 -9.19 21.54 5.85
C GLN A 91 -10.56 21.08 5.35
N GLU A 92 -11.19 21.85 4.48
CA GLU A 92 -12.51 21.52 3.94
C GLU A 92 -12.45 20.23 3.12
N LYS A 93 -11.49 20.12 2.19
CA LYS A 93 -11.24 18.94 1.38
C LYS A 93 -10.89 17.73 2.25
N ARG A 94 -10.10 17.93 3.30
CA ARG A 94 -9.76 16.87 4.25
C ARG A 94 -11.00 16.31 4.93
N LEU A 95 -11.87 17.17 5.46
CA LEU A 95 -13.11 16.74 6.11
C LEU A 95 -14.09 16.10 5.13
N GLU A 96 -14.21 16.64 3.92
CA GLU A 96 -15.05 16.06 2.88
C GLU A 96 -14.58 14.63 2.51
N LEU A 97 -13.27 14.44 2.34
CA LEU A 97 -12.69 13.15 2.03
C LEU A 97 -12.96 12.13 3.13
N ILE A 98 -12.65 12.46 4.38
CA ILE A 98 -12.86 11.57 5.53
C ILE A 98 -14.34 11.18 5.63
N LYS A 99 -15.26 12.13 5.50
CA LYS A 99 -16.70 11.86 5.50
C LYS A 99 -17.10 10.89 4.39
N LYS A 100 -16.63 11.13 3.17
CA LYS A 100 -16.96 10.27 2.01
C LYS A 100 -16.41 8.86 2.18
N VAL A 101 -15.23 8.70 2.78
CA VAL A 101 -14.64 7.38 3.05
C VAL A 101 -15.42 6.66 4.14
N TRP A 102 -15.79 7.32 5.21
CA TRP A 102 -16.61 6.74 6.29
C TRP A 102 -17.95 6.13 5.82
N TRP A 103 -18.56 6.72 4.80
CA TRP A 103 -19.85 6.27 4.25
C TRP A 103 -19.72 5.13 3.24
N ILE A 104 -18.53 4.57 3.04
CA ILE A 104 -18.35 3.42 2.15
C ILE A 104 -18.59 2.14 2.94
N ASP A 105 -19.53 1.32 2.46
CA ASP A 105 -19.81 0.03 3.08
C ASP A 105 -18.55 -0.85 3.13
N GLY A 106 -18.25 -1.39 4.29
CA GLY A 106 -17.06 -2.18 4.58
C GLY A 106 -15.98 -1.41 5.34
N VAL A 107 -16.05 -0.08 5.42
CA VAL A 107 -15.15 0.73 6.27
C VAL A 107 -15.54 0.54 7.73
N LYS A 108 -14.60 0.08 8.54
CA LYS A 108 -14.75 -0.11 10.00
C LYS A 108 -14.08 1.00 10.80
N GLU A 109 -12.97 1.54 10.26
CA GLU A 109 -12.17 2.56 10.91
C GLU A 109 -11.46 3.41 9.86
N VAL A 110 -11.30 4.70 10.10
CA VAL A 110 -10.51 5.59 9.25
C VAL A 110 -9.42 6.24 10.09
N LEU A 111 -8.17 5.88 9.80
CA LEU A 111 -7.01 6.55 10.33
C LEU A 111 -6.67 7.75 9.43
N ASN A 112 -6.89 8.94 9.96
CA ASN A 112 -6.63 10.17 9.23
C ASN A 112 -5.26 10.74 9.60
N GLU A 113 -4.30 10.54 8.70
CA GLU A 113 -2.94 11.08 8.76
C GLU A 113 -2.69 12.09 7.62
N LEU A 114 -3.77 12.69 7.09
CA LEU A 114 -3.67 13.74 6.08
C LEU A 114 -3.18 15.04 6.69
N GLU A 115 -2.17 15.64 6.09
CA GLU A 115 -1.63 16.95 6.44
C GLU A 115 -2.07 18.00 5.41
N ILE A 116 -2.34 19.22 5.91
CA ILE A 116 -2.60 20.34 5.00
C ILE A 116 -1.26 20.91 4.56
N GLY A 117 -0.99 20.85 3.28
CA GLY A 117 0.30 21.30 2.76
C GLY A 117 0.43 21.20 1.25
N PRO A 118 1.58 21.67 0.75
CA PRO A 118 1.91 21.56 -0.66
C PRO A 118 2.09 20.11 -1.09
N ARG A 119 2.24 19.90 -2.38
CA ARG A 119 2.57 18.58 -2.92
C ARG A 119 3.93 18.11 -2.42
N THR A 120 4.00 16.86 -2.00
CA THR A 120 5.27 16.17 -1.78
C THR A 120 6.05 16.11 -3.10
N SER A 121 7.31 16.46 -3.06
CA SER A 121 8.18 16.43 -4.25
C SER A 121 8.43 14.99 -4.72
N PHE A 122 8.88 14.84 -5.95
CA PHE A 122 9.27 13.54 -6.48
C PHE A 122 10.43 12.91 -5.70
N SER A 123 11.39 13.73 -5.27
CA SER A 123 12.54 13.26 -4.46
C SER A 123 12.09 12.68 -3.13
N GLU A 124 11.23 13.40 -2.40
CA GLU A 124 10.69 12.95 -1.12
C GLU A 124 9.90 11.63 -1.27
N LYS A 125 9.10 11.51 -2.33
CA LYS A 125 8.39 10.25 -2.62
C LYS A 125 9.34 9.09 -2.95
N ALA A 126 10.43 9.37 -3.66
CA ALA A 126 11.43 8.35 -3.97
C ALA A 126 12.18 7.91 -2.70
N GLU A 127 12.47 8.83 -1.78
CA GLU A 127 13.05 8.51 -0.48
C GLU A 127 12.11 7.66 0.37
N ASP A 128 10.83 8.04 0.45
CA ASP A 128 9.79 7.28 1.15
C ASP A 128 9.69 5.86 0.59
N PHE A 129 9.64 5.70 -0.74
CA PHE A 129 9.58 4.40 -1.41
C PHE A 129 10.80 3.50 -1.11
N VAL A 130 12.01 4.07 -1.16
CA VAL A 130 13.24 3.32 -0.83
C VAL A 130 13.23 2.89 0.63
N PHE A 131 12.74 3.76 1.52
CA PHE A 131 12.66 3.46 2.94
C PHE A 131 11.59 2.40 3.25
N GLU A 132 10.44 2.46 2.59
CA GLU A 132 9.38 1.43 2.64
C GLU A 132 9.94 0.06 2.25
N ALA A 133 10.57 -0.04 1.07
CA ALA A 133 11.19 -1.27 0.60
C ALA A 133 12.27 -1.81 1.57
N LYS A 134 13.00 -0.93 2.25
CA LYS A 134 13.97 -1.34 3.27
C LYS A 134 13.29 -1.97 4.49
N ILE A 135 12.18 -1.40 4.96
CA ILE A 135 11.43 -1.91 6.11
C ILE A 135 10.78 -3.26 5.74
N GLU A 136 10.11 -3.33 4.58
CA GLU A 136 9.49 -4.57 4.09
C GLU A 136 10.52 -5.70 3.98
N LYS A 137 11.69 -5.42 3.40
CA LYS A 137 12.78 -6.38 3.31
C LYS A 137 13.21 -6.86 4.70
N ARG A 138 13.35 -5.97 5.69
CA ARG A 138 13.76 -6.34 7.05
C ARG A 138 12.71 -7.20 7.74
N LEU A 139 11.41 -6.88 7.58
CA LEU A 139 10.31 -7.70 8.09
C LEU A 139 10.28 -9.09 7.44
N LEU A 140 10.55 -9.16 6.13
CA LEU A 140 10.57 -10.42 5.39
C LEU A 140 11.64 -11.40 5.91
N PHE A 141 12.79 -10.89 6.33
CA PHE A 141 13.91 -11.72 6.79
C PHE A 141 13.96 -11.87 8.32
N GLU A 142 13.04 -11.24 9.07
CA GLU A 142 13.01 -11.40 10.51
C GLU A 142 12.35 -12.72 10.91
N PRO A 143 13.10 -13.66 11.57
CA PRO A 143 12.55 -14.96 11.95
C PRO A 143 11.34 -14.79 12.88
N GLY A 144 10.27 -15.54 12.63
CA GLY A 144 9.04 -15.52 13.45
C GLY A 144 8.15 -14.28 13.24
N ILE A 145 8.35 -13.57 12.13
CA ILE A 145 7.41 -12.58 11.61
C ILE A 145 6.89 -13.07 10.26
N PHE A 146 5.58 -13.18 10.13
CA PHE A 146 4.93 -13.51 8.85
C PHE A 146 4.64 -12.22 8.09
N SER A 147 5.64 -11.71 7.37
CA SER A 147 5.59 -10.40 6.70
C SER A 147 4.38 -10.20 5.78
N ASN A 148 3.85 -11.28 5.19
CA ASN A 148 2.64 -11.25 4.35
C ASN A 148 1.37 -10.82 5.11
N ASN A 149 1.41 -10.80 6.44
CA ASN A 149 0.29 -10.35 7.26
C ASN A 149 0.25 -8.83 7.44
N TYR A 150 1.29 -8.13 6.99
CA TYR A 150 1.47 -6.71 7.23
C TYR A 150 1.59 -5.94 5.91
N SER A 151 1.02 -4.74 5.88
CA SER A 151 1.32 -3.70 4.91
C SER A 151 2.18 -2.63 5.57
N VAL A 152 3.17 -2.15 4.86
CA VAL A 152 4.02 -1.03 5.26
C VAL A 152 3.75 0.10 4.28
N ASP A 153 3.53 1.29 4.78
CA ASP A 153 3.44 2.50 3.99
C ASP A 153 4.37 3.55 4.61
N VAL A 154 5.16 4.21 3.78
CA VAL A 154 5.97 5.36 4.21
C VAL A 154 5.47 6.60 3.49
N VAL A 155 5.07 7.61 4.26
CA VAL A 155 4.48 8.83 3.73
C VAL A 155 5.02 10.03 4.50
N ASN A 156 5.68 10.94 3.80
CA ASN A 156 6.32 12.12 4.37
C ASN A 156 7.30 11.75 5.52
N GLY A 157 8.06 10.66 5.36
CA GLY A 157 9.01 10.15 6.35
C GLY A 157 8.38 9.50 7.60
N LYS A 158 7.05 9.33 7.62
CA LYS A 158 6.34 8.58 8.67
C LYS A 158 6.06 7.17 8.21
N VAL A 159 6.23 6.20 9.09
CA VAL A 159 6.02 4.78 8.82
C VAL A 159 4.69 4.33 9.43
N TYR A 160 3.87 3.73 8.62
CA TYR A 160 2.60 3.13 8.98
C TYR A 160 2.68 1.63 8.74
N VAL A 161 2.35 0.83 9.74
CA VAL A 161 2.29 -0.63 9.58
C VAL A 161 0.93 -1.12 10.05
N MET A 162 0.22 -1.74 9.13
CA MET A 162 -1.11 -2.30 9.37
C MET A 162 -1.08 -3.80 9.15
N GLY A 163 -1.77 -4.57 9.99
CA GLY A 163 -1.81 -6.01 9.79
C GLY A 163 -2.56 -6.77 10.85
N ILE A 164 -2.61 -8.10 10.66
CA ILE A 164 -3.18 -9.05 11.61
C ILE A 164 -2.12 -10.08 11.94
N SER A 165 -1.53 -9.97 13.13
CA SER A 165 -0.58 -10.95 13.64
C SER A 165 -1.27 -12.29 13.89
N SER A 166 -0.55 -13.40 13.71
CA SER A 166 -1.08 -14.75 13.95
C SER A 166 -1.49 -14.95 15.42
N ASP A 167 -0.72 -14.33 16.32
CA ASP A 167 -0.93 -14.38 17.76
C ASP A 167 -0.32 -13.13 18.45
N ILE A 168 -0.38 -13.14 19.77
CA ILE A 168 0.14 -12.04 20.60
C ILE A 168 1.67 -11.98 20.62
N GLU A 169 2.33 -13.12 20.46
CA GLU A 169 3.79 -13.22 20.46
C GLU A 169 4.37 -12.57 19.19
N GLU A 170 3.81 -12.94 18.04
CA GLU A 170 4.20 -12.30 16.77
C GLU A 170 3.93 -10.80 16.79
N LYS A 171 2.75 -10.37 17.28
CA LYS A 171 2.43 -8.95 17.43
C LYS A 171 3.48 -8.20 18.23
N THR A 172 3.80 -8.70 19.42
CA THR A 172 4.81 -8.09 20.30
C THR A 172 6.19 -8.06 19.64
N LYS A 173 6.52 -9.10 18.89
CA LYS A 173 7.78 -9.18 18.15
C LYS A 173 7.86 -8.12 17.06
N VAL A 174 6.81 -7.96 16.27
CA VAL A 174 6.74 -6.91 15.22
C VAL A 174 6.86 -5.52 15.84
N GLU A 175 6.13 -5.26 16.93
CA GLU A 175 6.19 -3.98 17.64
C GLU A 175 7.60 -3.68 18.12
N ASN A 176 8.25 -4.64 18.79
CA ASN A 176 9.62 -4.49 19.30
C ASN A 176 10.63 -4.33 18.17
N PHE A 177 10.50 -5.13 17.11
CA PHE A 177 11.38 -5.09 15.97
C PHE A 177 11.36 -3.71 15.29
N LEU A 178 10.17 -3.18 15.02
CA LEU A 178 10.01 -1.88 14.36
C LEU A 178 10.42 -0.72 15.28
N ASN A 179 10.09 -0.76 16.57
CA ASN A 179 10.49 0.26 17.53
C ASN A 179 12.01 0.35 17.75
N ASN A 180 12.73 -0.75 17.56
CA ASN A 180 14.19 -0.79 17.65
C ASN A 180 14.91 -0.37 16.35
N MET A 181 14.19 0.01 15.31
CA MET A 181 14.78 0.54 14.08
C MET A 181 15.10 2.02 14.23
N ASN A 182 16.38 2.35 14.42
CA ASN A 182 16.87 3.73 14.65
C ASN A 182 16.56 4.72 13.52
N ASP A 183 16.25 4.21 12.33
CA ASP A 183 15.97 5.01 11.13
C ASP A 183 14.52 5.51 11.11
N ILE A 184 13.63 4.94 11.93
CA ILE A 184 12.21 5.30 11.98
C ILE A 184 12.04 6.49 12.95
N LYS A 185 11.68 7.65 12.40
CA LYS A 185 11.44 8.86 13.20
C LYS A 185 10.03 8.91 13.81
N LYS A 186 9.05 8.41 13.09
CA LYS A 186 7.66 8.30 13.54
C LYS A 186 7.06 6.99 13.04
N LEU A 187 6.58 6.18 13.96
CA LEU A 187 5.97 4.88 13.72
C LEU A 187 4.52 4.87 14.20
N ILE A 188 3.61 4.44 13.35
CA ILE A 188 2.21 4.23 13.68
C ILE A 188 1.87 2.77 13.37
N LEU A 189 1.43 2.05 14.40
CA LEU A 189 1.12 0.63 14.32
C LEU A 189 -0.38 0.38 14.50
N LEU A 190 -1.00 -0.28 13.53
CA LEU A 190 -2.39 -0.76 13.59
C LEU A 190 -2.37 -2.28 13.46
N LEU A 191 -1.92 -2.96 14.52
CA LEU A 191 -1.76 -4.40 14.55
C LEU A 191 -2.90 -5.05 15.34
N ASP A 192 -3.68 -5.85 14.65
CA ASP A 192 -4.72 -6.68 15.25
C ASP A 192 -4.23 -8.11 15.51
N ILE A 193 -5.02 -8.87 16.27
CA ILE A 193 -4.94 -10.33 16.40
C ILE A 193 -6.30 -10.92 16.04
N PRO A 194 -6.37 -12.19 15.57
CA PRO A 194 -7.64 -12.87 15.28
C PRO A 194 -8.57 -12.87 16.49
N LYS A 195 -9.87 -12.69 16.26
CA LYS A 195 -10.88 -12.66 17.33
C LYS A 195 -10.91 -13.93 18.18
N SER A 196 -10.65 -15.10 17.57
CA SER A 196 -10.59 -16.38 18.28
C SER A 196 -9.54 -16.43 19.39
N ILE A 197 -8.51 -15.59 19.31
CA ILE A 197 -7.44 -15.52 20.32
C ILE A 197 -7.78 -14.46 21.38
N LYS A 198 -8.51 -13.40 21.02
CA LYS A 198 -8.96 -12.36 21.95
C LYS A 198 -9.91 -12.90 23.04
N ASP A 199 -10.75 -13.88 22.69
CA ASP A 199 -11.81 -14.38 23.56
C ASP A 199 -11.38 -15.56 24.44
N GLY A 200 -10.09 -15.92 24.45
CA GLY A 200 -9.51 -16.91 25.38
C GLY A 200 -10.11 -18.31 25.30
N LYS A 201 -10.57 -18.74 24.12
CA LYS A 201 -11.11 -20.09 23.86
C LYS A 201 -10.23 -20.82 22.84
#